data_f15e58c8078bcc753d9da77085672055
#
_entry.id   f15e58c8078bcc753d9da77085672055
#
_cell.length_a   1.000
_cell.length_b   1.000
_cell.length_c   1.000
_cell.angle_alpha   90.00
_cell.angle_beta   90.00
_cell.angle_gamma   90.00
#
_symmetry.space_group_name_H-M   'P 1'
#
loop_
_entity.id
_entity.type
_entity.pdbx_description
1 polymer ?
#
loop_
_entity_poly.entity_id
_entity_poly.type
_entity_poly.pdbx_seq_one_letter_code
_entity_poly.pdbx_strand_id
1 'polypeptide(L)'
;MLVDRYGNTFQSLTNVEKNTGETFIDGKPIYIKTLRFDERGSSLNSWHKLSDLGLSNVNDIWIDESNSFVHIETSSYSGFQSVNTYTASNNYKRATISVADGLNLNSQDGNDINMAWIITIKYTKTTD
;
A
#
# COMPACT_ATOMS: atom_id res chain seq x y z
N MET A 1 -7.75 0.45 -23.04
CA MET A 1 -7.40 1.11 -21.76
C MET A 1 -8.69 1.44 -21.01
N LEU A 2 -8.80 0.99 -19.79
CA LEU A 2 -9.97 1.32 -18.95
C LEU A 2 -9.84 2.73 -18.42
N VAL A 3 -10.90 3.49 -18.55
CA VAL A 3 -11.00 4.82 -17.96
C VAL A 3 -12.26 4.90 -17.11
N ASP A 4 -12.21 5.66 -16.02
CA ASP A 4 -13.40 5.93 -15.24
C ASP A 4 -14.25 7.03 -15.92
N ARG A 5 -15.40 7.37 -15.34
CA ARG A 5 -16.28 8.39 -15.90
C ARG A 5 -15.68 9.81 -15.91
N TYR A 6 -14.56 10.02 -15.23
CA TYR A 6 -13.85 11.29 -15.17
C TYR A 6 -12.64 11.34 -16.10
N GLY A 7 -12.43 10.30 -16.92
CA GLY A 7 -11.34 10.23 -17.87
C GLY A 7 -10.01 9.74 -17.31
N ASN A 8 -9.95 9.35 -16.04
CA ASN A 8 -8.74 8.80 -15.45
C ASN A 8 -8.56 7.35 -15.87
N THR A 9 -7.35 6.97 -16.24
CA THR A 9 -7.03 5.56 -16.49
C THR A 9 -6.70 4.87 -15.18
N PHE A 10 -6.95 3.57 -15.09
CA PHE A 10 -6.58 2.78 -13.92
C PHE A 10 -5.08 2.89 -13.63
N GLN A 11 -4.25 2.88 -14.67
CA GLN A 11 -2.79 3.01 -14.52
C GLN A 11 -2.35 4.37 -14.01
N SER A 12 -3.07 5.44 -14.37
CA SER A 12 -2.73 6.79 -13.92
C SER A 12 -3.03 7.04 -12.44
N LEU A 13 -3.81 6.17 -11.79
CA LEU A 13 -4.11 6.27 -10.37
C LEU A 13 -3.04 5.59 -9.50
N THR A 14 -2.26 4.69 -10.08
CA THR A 14 -1.20 3.98 -9.36
C THR A 14 0.08 4.81 -9.38
N ASN A 15 0.72 4.95 -8.22
CA ASN A 15 1.98 5.67 -8.06
C ASN A 15 1.90 7.17 -8.39
N VAL A 16 0.72 7.76 -8.27
CA VAL A 16 0.50 9.18 -8.49
C VAL A 16 0.09 9.83 -7.18
N GLU A 17 0.83 10.87 -6.79
CA GLU A 17 0.49 11.68 -5.62
C GLU A 17 -0.71 12.56 -5.92
N LYS A 18 -1.67 12.58 -5.00
CA LYS A 18 -2.82 13.48 -5.06
C LYS A 18 -3.03 14.17 -3.73
N ASN A 19 -3.43 15.44 -3.78
CA ASN A 19 -3.94 16.13 -2.61
C ASN A 19 -5.38 15.68 -2.39
N THR A 20 -5.69 15.16 -1.20
CA THR A 20 -7.04 14.64 -0.89
C THR A 20 -8.07 15.75 -0.70
N GLY A 21 -7.64 17.00 -0.50
CA GLY A 21 -8.51 18.10 -0.10
C GLY A 21 -8.81 18.12 1.39
N GLU A 22 -8.35 17.14 2.14
CA GLU A 22 -8.51 17.06 3.59
C GLU A 22 -7.27 17.59 4.29
N THR A 23 -7.41 17.95 5.56
CA THR A 23 -6.30 18.38 6.40
C THR A 23 -6.14 17.46 7.61
N PHE A 24 -4.90 17.31 8.05
CA PHE A 24 -4.57 16.57 9.26
C PHE A 24 -4.82 17.46 10.50
N ILE A 25 -4.70 16.88 11.68
CA ILE A 25 -4.96 17.60 12.95
C ILE A 25 -4.03 18.79 13.17
N ASP A 26 -2.86 18.79 12.53
CA ASP A 26 -1.91 19.92 12.57
C ASP A 26 -2.18 20.98 11.49
N GLY A 27 -3.24 20.82 10.71
CA GLY A 27 -3.63 21.75 9.65
C GLY A 27 -2.94 21.51 8.32
N LYS A 28 -2.04 20.55 8.22
CA LYS A 28 -1.32 20.26 6.97
C LYS A 28 -2.19 19.50 5.98
N PRO A 29 -2.05 19.76 4.67
CA PRO A 29 -2.76 18.99 3.66
C PRO A 29 -2.39 17.50 3.72
N ILE A 30 -3.38 16.64 3.50
CA ILE A 30 -3.17 15.19 3.41
C ILE A 30 -3.04 14.82 1.94
N TYR A 31 -1.94 14.16 1.61
CA TYR A 31 -1.69 13.58 0.29
C TYR A 31 -1.95 12.07 0.32
N ILE A 32 -2.29 11.52 -0.82
CA ILE A 32 -2.56 10.10 -0.99
C ILE A 32 -1.80 9.56 -2.19
N LYS A 33 -1.30 8.34 -2.05
CA LYS A 33 -0.60 7.64 -3.11
C LYS A 33 -0.87 6.15 -2.99
N THR A 34 -1.23 5.50 -4.09
CA THR A 34 -1.44 4.06 -4.14
C THR A 34 -0.27 3.41 -4.88
N LEU A 35 0.30 2.39 -4.27
CA LEU A 35 1.49 1.69 -4.77
C LEU A 35 1.15 0.22 -5.00
N ARG A 36 1.76 -0.36 -6.01
CA ARG A 36 1.62 -1.78 -6.31
C ARG A 36 2.97 -2.48 -6.20
N PHE A 37 2.99 -3.62 -5.51
CA PHE A 37 4.16 -4.46 -5.38
C PHE A 37 3.79 -5.89 -5.77
N ASP A 38 4.50 -6.45 -6.75
CA ASP A 38 4.36 -7.84 -7.12
C ASP A 38 5.42 -8.63 -6.36
N GLU A 39 4.98 -9.36 -5.35
CA GLU A 39 5.84 -10.13 -4.46
C GLU A 39 5.39 -11.59 -4.46
N ARG A 40 6.32 -12.47 -4.17
CA ARG A 40 6.02 -13.90 -4.15
C ARG A 40 6.77 -14.57 -3.00
N GLY A 41 6.12 -15.51 -2.36
CA GLY A 41 6.77 -16.33 -1.37
C GLY A 41 5.81 -16.88 -0.34
N SER A 42 6.26 -17.92 0.37
CA SER A 42 5.56 -18.48 1.53
C SER A 42 5.87 -17.70 2.81
N SER A 43 6.96 -16.95 2.80
CA SER A 43 7.37 -16.07 3.90
C SER A 43 8.04 -14.84 3.30
N LEU A 44 7.46 -13.67 3.56
CA LEU A 44 7.92 -12.42 3.00
C LEU A 44 8.23 -11.41 4.10
N ASN A 45 9.37 -10.76 4.00
CA ASN A 45 9.73 -9.61 4.83
C ASN A 45 10.48 -8.60 3.96
N SER A 46 9.71 -7.78 3.27
CA SER A 46 10.22 -6.87 2.24
C SER A 46 10.14 -5.43 2.73
N TRP A 47 11.27 -4.72 2.67
CA TRP A 47 11.38 -3.32 3.09
C TRP A 47 11.56 -2.41 1.89
N HIS A 48 10.83 -1.31 1.87
CA HIS A 48 10.91 -0.28 0.85
C HIS A 48 11.10 1.08 1.51
N LYS A 49 12.21 1.73 1.23
CA LYS A 49 12.48 3.08 1.75
C LYS A 49 11.51 4.09 1.12
N LEU A 50 11.17 5.15 1.85
CA LEU A 50 10.28 6.18 1.32
C LEU A 50 10.84 6.80 0.04
N SER A 51 12.15 7.01 -0.05
CA SER A 51 12.79 7.52 -1.26
C SER A 51 12.59 6.61 -2.47
N ASP A 52 12.57 5.29 -2.27
CA ASP A 52 12.31 4.32 -3.33
C ASP A 52 10.83 4.33 -3.76
N LEU A 53 9.96 4.85 -2.92
CA LEU A 53 8.54 5.03 -3.21
C LEU A 53 8.23 6.39 -3.83
N GLY A 54 9.24 7.18 -4.11
CA GLY A 54 9.09 8.52 -4.65
C GLY A 54 8.58 9.54 -3.64
N LEU A 55 8.78 9.29 -2.35
CA LEU A 55 8.32 10.18 -1.29
C LEU A 55 9.51 10.93 -0.68
N SER A 56 9.35 12.24 -0.51
CA SER A 56 10.35 13.10 0.11
C SER A 56 9.66 14.13 1.00
N ASN A 57 10.41 14.64 1.97
CA ASN A 57 9.91 15.67 2.90
C ASN A 57 8.63 15.26 3.61
N VAL A 58 8.51 13.99 3.95
CA VAL A 58 7.34 13.45 4.65
C VAL A 58 7.43 13.79 6.13
N ASN A 59 6.34 14.34 6.67
CA ASN A 59 6.21 14.71 8.08
C ASN A 59 5.55 13.57 8.89
N ASP A 60 4.33 13.20 8.52
CA ASP A 60 3.61 12.05 9.07
C ASP A 60 3.14 11.15 7.94
N ILE A 61 3.05 9.85 8.22
CA ILE A 61 2.65 8.86 7.22
C ILE A 61 1.90 7.71 7.88
N TRP A 62 0.90 7.21 7.20
CA TRP A 62 0.14 6.03 7.64
C TRP A 62 -0.45 5.27 6.45
N ILE A 63 -0.88 4.04 6.68
CA ILE A 63 -1.53 3.21 5.68
C ILE A 63 -3.04 3.41 5.79
N ASP A 64 -3.68 3.68 4.67
CA ASP A 64 -5.14 3.64 4.56
C ASP A 64 -5.56 2.18 4.38
N GLU A 65 -5.83 1.51 5.50
CA GLU A 65 -6.08 0.06 5.50
C GLU A 65 -7.35 -0.32 4.75
N SER A 66 -8.36 0.54 4.75
CA SER A 66 -9.62 0.27 4.04
C SER A 66 -9.46 0.25 2.52
N ASN A 67 -8.38 0.85 2.00
CA ASN A 67 -8.06 0.90 0.58
C ASN A 67 -6.75 0.18 0.25
N SER A 68 -6.33 -0.74 1.12
CA SER A 68 -5.12 -1.53 0.94
C SER A 68 -5.45 -3.01 1.04
N PHE A 69 -4.98 -3.79 0.07
CA PHE A 69 -5.30 -5.21 -0.01
C PHE A 69 -4.24 -5.97 -0.79
N VAL A 70 -4.31 -7.30 -0.69
CA VAL A 70 -3.44 -8.20 -1.42
C VAL A 70 -4.29 -9.05 -2.35
N HIS A 71 -3.97 -9.03 -3.63
CA HIS A 71 -4.53 -9.96 -4.60
C HIS A 71 -3.73 -11.24 -4.60
N ILE A 72 -4.39 -12.35 -4.36
CA ILE A 72 -3.79 -13.68 -4.33
C ILE A 72 -4.33 -14.48 -5.49
N GLU A 73 -3.43 -15.10 -6.25
CA GLU A 73 -3.81 -15.92 -7.37
C GLU A 73 -3.09 -17.26 -7.31
N THR A 74 -3.86 -18.33 -7.28
CA THR A 74 -3.38 -19.72 -7.38
C THR A 74 -4.14 -20.42 -8.49
N SER A 75 -3.80 -21.68 -8.77
CA SER A 75 -4.50 -22.47 -9.79
C SER A 75 -5.99 -22.69 -9.48
N SER A 76 -6.39 -22.56 -8.20
CA SER A 76 -7.76 -22.85 -7.74
C SER A 76 -8.44 -21.65 -7.08
N TYR A 77 -7.73 -20.53 -6.91
CA TYR A 77 -8.26 -19.36 -6.18
C TYR A 77 -7.75 -18.07 -6.80
N SER A 78 -8.64 -17.12 -6.95
CA SER A 78 -8.29 -15.73 -7.27
C SER A 78 -9.16 -14.82 -6.43
N GLY A 79 -8.54 -13.94 -5.65
CA GLY A 79 -9.30 -13.04 -4.80
C GLY A 79 -8.43 -12.05 -4.06
N PHE A 80 -9.09 -11.20 -3.27
CA PHE A 80 -8.44 -10.14 -2.51
C PHE A 80 -8.57 -10.42 -1.02
N GLN A 81 -7.52 -10.10 -0.28
CA GLN A 81 -7.52 -10.09 1.18
C GLN A 81 -7.13 -8.70 1.66
N SER A 82 -7.79 -8.22 2.70
CA SER A 82 -7.40 -6.96 3.35
C SER A 82 -6.05 -7.14 4.04
N VAL A 83 -5.22 -6.10 4.02
CA VAL A 83 -3.98 -6.10 4.80
C VAL A 83 -4.30 -5.92 6.29
N ASN A 84 -3.39 -6.38 7.15
CA ASN A 84 -3.48 -6.23 8.60
C ASN A 84 -4.69 -6.92 9.25
N THR A 85 -5.30 -7.84 8.53
CA THR A 85 -6.34 -8.70 9.07
C THR A 85 -5.69 -9.99 9.54
N TYR A 86 -5.85 -10.30 10.83
CA TYR A 86 -5.30 -11.51 11.41
C TYR A 86 -6.27 -12.68 11.17
N THR A 87 -5.79 -13.72 10.50
CA THR A 87 -6.57 -14.94 10.28
C THR A 87 -6.02 -16.12 11.07
N ALA A 88 -4.69 -16.28 11.10
CA ALA A 88 -4.02 -17.32 11.86
C ALA A 88 -2.54 -16.95 12.04
N SER A 89 -1.86 -17.56 12.99
CA SER A 89 -0.45 -17.29 13.28
C SER A 89 0.49 -17.59 12.11
N ASN A 90 0.09 -18.50 11.22
CA ASN A 90 0.86 -18.90 10.05
C ASN A 90 0.23 -18.47 8.73
N ASN A 91 -0.74 -17.57 8.78
CA ASN A 91 -1.36 -17.02 7.57
C ASN A 91 -1.77 -15.57 7.84
N TYR A 92 -0.92 -14.63 7.44
CA TYR A 92 -1.19 -13.21 7.61
C TYR A 92 -0.57 -12.39 6.48
N LYS A 93 -1.12 -11.23 6.26
CA LYS A 93 -0.62 -10.22 5.33
C LYS A 93 -0.57 -8.90 6.08
N ARG A 94 0.63 -8.40 6.36
CA ARG A 94 0.85 -7.19 7.15
C ARG A 94 1.60 -6.16 6.33
N ALA A 95 1.16 -4.92 6.47
CA ALA A 95 1.85 -3.76 5.94
C ALA A 95 1.96 -2.72 7.04
N THR A 96 3.16 -2.25 7.29
CA THR A 96 3.44 -1.20 8.27
C THR A 96 4.31 -0.13 7.62
N ILE A 97 4.22 1.10 8.09
CA ILE A 97 4.98 2.20 7.52
C ILE A 97 5.41 3.18 8.61
N SER A 98 6.62 3.71 8.46
CA SER A 98 7.11 4.81 9.28
C SER A 98 7.97 5.75 8.44
N VAL A 99 8.14 6.97 8.92
CA VAL A 99 9.03 7.94 8.25
C VAL A 99 10.48 7.45 8.28
N ALA A 100 10.91 6.85 9.39
CA ALA A 100 12.29 6.43 9.57
C ALA A 100 12.64 5.17 8.77
N ASP A 101 11.75 4.16 8.77
CA ASP A 101 12.08 2.82 8.26
C ASP A 101 11.45 2.52 6.91
N GLY A 102 10.45 3.29 6.49
CA GLY A 102 9.73 3.05 5.24
C GLY A 102 8.61 2.04 5.38
N LEU A 103 8.26 1.42 4.27
CA LEU A 103 7.18 0.44 4.17
C LEU A 103 7.72 -0.97 4.34
N ASN A 104 7.09 -1.74 5.22
CA ASN A 104 7.36 -3.16 5.38
C ASN A 104 6.15 -3.96 4.91
N LEU A 105 6.38 -4.89 4.00
CA LEU A 105 5.42 -5.90 3.59
C LEU A 105 5.85 -7.22 4.20
N ASN A 106 5.05 -7.75 5.10
CA ASN A 106 5.37 -8.95 5.86
C ASN A 106 4.21 -9.93 5.74
N SER A 107 4.49 -11.12 5.26
CA SER A 107 3.47 -12.14 5.13
C SER A 107 4.01 -13.51 5.49
N GLN A 108 3.10 -14.36 5.92
CA GLN A 108 3.34 -15.79 6.03
C GLN A 108 2.14 -16.53 5.46
N ASP A 109 2.42 -17.53 4.65
CA ASP A 109 1.41 -18.39 4.06
C ASP A 109 1.97 -19.80 4.02
N GLY A 110 1.10 -20.80 4.07
CA GLY A 110 1.54 -22.20 3.99
C GLY A 110 2.02 -22.62 2.61
N ASN A 111 1.79 -21.80 1.59
CA ASN A 111 2.13 -22.09 0.21
C ASN A 111 2.91 -20.94 -0.41
N ASP A 112 3.77 -21.27 -1.38
CA ASP A 112 4.47 -20.27 -2.18
C ASP A 112 3.52 -19.78 -3.28
N ILE A 113 2.98 -18.58 -3.10
CA ILE A 113 1.95 -18.02 -3.96
C ILE A 113 2.36 -16.66 -4.54
N ASN A 114 1.80 -16.35 -5.69
CA ASN A 114 1.93 -15.03 -6.30
C ASN A 114 0.99 -14.04 -5.61
N MET A 115 1.53 -12.89 -5.26
CA MET A 115 0.78 -11.83 -4.58
C MET A 115 1.03 -10.50 -5.26
N ALA A 116 -0.04 -9.73 -5.43
CA ALA A 116 0.05 -8.33 -5.78
C ALA A 116 -0.47 -7.50 -4.61
N TRP A 117 0.41 -6.72 -4.01
CA TRP A 117 0.09 -5.84 -2.89
C TRP A 117 -0.32 -4.49 -3.44
N ILE A 118 -1.52 -4.06 -3.10
CA ILE A 118 -2.02 -2.72 -3.43
C ILE A 118 -2.08 -1.95 -2.12
N ILE A 119 -1.15 -1.03 -1.94
CA ILE A 119 -1.00 -0.30 -0.68
C ILE A 119 -1.29 1.17 -0.93
N THR A 120 -2.30 1.68 -0.26
CA THR A 120 -2.66 3.09 -0.27
C THR A 120 -2.11 3.75 0.97
N ILE A 121 -1.26 4.74 0.79
CA ILE A 121 -0.65 5.51 1.87
C ILE A 121 -1.16 6.94 1.86
N LYS A 122 -1.29 7.50 3.04
CA LYS A 122 -1.60 8.91 3.25
C LYS A 122 -0.49 9.55 4.07
N TYR A 123 -0.19 10.81 3.77
CA TYR A 123 0.93 11.48 4.41
C TYR A 123 0.78 12.99 4.34
N THR A 124 1.52 13.66 5.22
CA THR A 124 1.69 15.11 5.22
C THR A 124 3.15 15.44 4.91
N LYS A 125 3.43 16.66 4.50
CA LYS A 125 4.77 17.09 4.12
C LYS A 125 5.34 18.11 5.08
N THR A 126 6.64 18.07 5.30
CA THR A 126 7.36 19.05 6.13
C THR A 126 7.38 20.44 5.47
N THR A 127 7.22 20.50 4.14
CA THR A 127 7.27 21.73 3.35
C THR A 127 5.94 22.50 3.32
N ASP A 128 4.89 21.91 3.84
CA ASP A 128 3.56 22.57 3.89
C ASP A 128 3.31 23.33 5.19
#